data_c5a3576f01f2d4b8bdf3f0533f84d90e
#
_entry.id   c5a3576f01f2d4b8bdf3f0533f84d90e
#
_cell.length_a   1.000
_cell.length_b   1.000
_cell.length_c   1.000
_cell.angle_alpha   90.00
_cell.angle_beta   90.00
_cell.angle_gamma   90.00
#
_symmetry.space_group_name_H-M   'P 1'
#
loop_
_entity.id
_entity.type
_entity.pdbx_description
1 polymer ?
#
loop_
_entity_poly.entity_id
_entity_poly.type
_entity_poly.pdbx_seq_one_letter_code
_entity_poly.pdbx_strand_id
1 'polypeptide(L)'
;KIVPSSERKFAHSFPAGTQAGNFFHDTFENIDFSKNEHRDVIEAQLKKHGIKKADSILAQEIILATLRAELNKHKGESFRLSQLKPENMIPEMEFHINSPDFSFSELGQHLAKTNSSCIFTSYLTNKNDLNSLLVNQQFFKGFIDLTFKINNQYFIIDWKSNLLTGEQKAFEATALPKAMLDADYLLQYHLYILALHRYLKTTLQGQYNYMEN
;
A
#
# COMPACT_ATOMS: atom_id res chain seq x y z
N LYS A 1 -7.95 2.09 17.41
CA LYS A 1 -7.51 1.30 18.61
C LYS A 1 -6.02 1.01 18.47
N ILE A 2 -5.28 1.25 19.54
CA ILE A 2 -3.83 1.09 19.60
C ILE A 2 -3.52 -0.40 19.68
N VAL A 3 -2.69 -0.92 18.75
CA VAL A 3 -2.18 -2.30 18.80
C VAL A 3 -1.51 -2.54 20.16
N PRO A 4 -1.79 -3.65 20.86
CA PRO A 4 -1.21 -3.95 22.17
C PRO A 4 0.31 -3.90 22.16
N SER A 5 0.92 -3.42 23.22
CA SER A 5 2.37 -3.20 23.32
C SER A 5 3.23 -4.46 23.13
N SER A 6 2.66 -5.65 23.35
CA SER A 6 3.29 -6.93 23.10
C SER A 6 3.49 -7.22 21.62
N GLU A 7 2.49 -6.94 20.77
CA GLU A 7 2.55 -7.21 19.33
C GLU A 7 3.57 -6.31 18.60
N ARG A 8 3.86 -5.12 19.16
CA ARG A 8 4.85 -4.18 18.59
C ARG A 8 6.30 -4.60 18.80
N LYS A 9 6.60 -5.31 19.89
CA LYS A 9 7.96 -5.81 20.16
C LYS A 9 8.42 -6.81 19.12
N PHE A 10 7.49 -7.57 18.52
CA PHE A 10 7.81 -8.60 17.55
C PHE A 10 8.29 -8.02 16.21
N ALA A 11 7.61 -6.98 15.70
CA ALA A 11 7.99 -6.37 14.41
C ALA A 11 9.42 -5.80 14.41
N HIS A 12 9.89 -5.27 15.56
CA HIS A 12 11.26 -4.77 15.69
C HIS A 12 12.34 -5.86 15.81
N SER A 13 11.93 -7.11 16.04
CA SER A 13 12.86 -8.24 16.18
C SER A 13 13.07 -8.99 14.87
N PHE A 14 12.21 -8.76 13.85
CA PHE A 14 12.37 -9.35 12.53
C PHE A 14 13.48 -8.61 11.76
N PRO A 15 14.26 -9.32 10.91
CA PRO A 15 15.27 -8.68 10.07
C PRO A 15 14.71 -7.48 9.29
N ALA A 16 15.48 -6.40 9.19
CA ALA A 16 15.10 -5.20 8.46
C ALA A 16 15.79 -5.15 7.08
N GLY A 17 15.28 -4.31 6.19
CA GLY A 17 15.86 -4.05 4.88
C GLY A 17 15.12 -4.72 3.72
N THR A 18 15.69 -4.60 2.51
CA THR A 18 15.04 -5.00 1.25
C THR A 18 14.62 -6.48 1.23
N GLN A 19 15.46 -7.38 1.80
CA GLN A 19 15.13 -8.81 1.85
C GLN A 19 13.87 -9.09 2.67
N ALA A 20 13.73 -8.42 3.83
CA ALA A 20 12.55 -8.53 4.66
C ALA A 20 11.31 -7.93 3.96
N GLY A 21 11.48 -6.80 3.27
CA GLY A 21 10.44 -6.21 2.45
C GLY A 21 9.90 -7.18 1.41
N ASN A 22 10.79 -7.69 0.57
CA ASN A 22 10.45 -8.63 -0.49
C ASN A 22 9.82 -9.92 0.07
N PHE A 23 10.31 -10.40 1.23
CA PHE A 23 9.72 -11.54 1.92
C PHE A 23 8.24 -11.30 2.27
N PHE A 24 7.90 -10.15 2.85
CA PHE A 24 6.50 -9.85 3.20
C PHE A 24 5.63 -9.66 1.96
N HIS A 25 6.10 -8.94 0.94
CA HIS A 25 5.38 -8.80 -0.33
C HIS A 25 5.05 -10.16 -0.94
N ASP A 26 6.07 -11.00 -1.18
CA ASP A 26 5.87 -12.33 -1.76
C ASP A 26 5.00 -13.24 -0.88
N THR A 27 5.06 -13.06 0.44
CA THR A 27 4.23 -13.85 1.35
C THR A 27 2.77 -13.42 1.25
N PHE A 28 2.47 -12.12 1.34
CA PHE A 28 1.08 -11.64 1.24
C PHE A 28 0.45 -11.90 -0.13
N GLU A 29 1.23 -11.92 -1.20
CA GLU A 29 0.77 -12.34 -2.53
C GLU A 29 0.31 -13.80 -2.56
N ASN A 30 0.96 -14.68 -1.80
CA ASN A 30 0.82 -16.13 -1.94
C ASN A 30 0.02 -16.82 -0.84
N ILE A 31 -0.46 -16.10 0.18
CA ILE A 31 -1.25 -16.67 1.28
C ILE A 31 -2.76 -16.48 1.08
N ASP A 32 -3.52 -17.39 1.63
CA ASP A 32 -4.98 -17.26 1.78
C ASP A 32 -5.30 -16.52 3.08
N PHE A 33 -5.77 -15.29 3.00
CA PHE A 33 -6.01 -14.40 4.13
C PHE A 33 -7.03 -14.96 5.14
N SER A 34 -7.90 -15.85 4.71
CA SER A 34 -8.91 -16.47 5.58
C SER A 34 -8.35 -17.56 6.49
N LYS A 35 -7.14 -18.05 6.22
CA LYS A 35 -6.50 -19.11 7.02
C LYS A 35 -5.75 -18.56 8.21
N ASN A 36 -5.54 -19.43 9.21
CA ASN A 36 -4.77 -19.12 10.41
C ASN A 36 -3.36 -19.73 10.43
N GLU A 37 -3.01 -20.50 9.42
CA GLU A 37 -1.73 -21.19 9.30
C GLU A 37 -1.17 -21.01 7.90
N HIS A 38 0.08 -20.52 7.82
CA HIS A 38 0.76 -20.20 6.57
C HIS A 38 2.19 -20.75 6.54
N ARG A 39 2.50 -21.74 7.39
CA ARG A 39 3.87 -22.21 7.62
C ARG A 39 4.61 -22.57 6.34
N ASP A 40 3.98 -23.35 5.47
CA ASP A 40 4.63 -23.83 4.24
C ASP A 40 5.04 -22.67 3.32
N VAL A 41 4.15 -21.69 3.15
CA VAL A 41 4.43 -20.50 2.34
C VAL A 41 5.52 -19.67 3.02
N ILE A 42 5.43 -19.43 4.32
CA ILE A 42 6.41 -18.66 5.09
C ILE A 42 7.80 -19.31 4.99
N GLU A 43 7.92 -20.62 5.23
CA GLU A 43 9.21 -21.32 5.15
C GLU A 43 9.80 -21.28 3.72
N ALA A 44 8.97 -21.40 2.69
CA ALA A 44 9.40 -21.25 1.30
C ALA A 44 9.93 -19.84 1.00
N GLN A 45 9.21 -18.81 1.46
CA GLN A 45 9.61 -17.42 1.24
C GLN A 45 10.86 -17.03 2.08
N LEU A 46 10.97 -17.49 3.32
CA LEU A 46 12.19 -17.30 4.13
C LEU A 46 13.42 -17.85 3.41
N LYS A 47 13.30 -19.07 2.85
CA LYS A 47 14.37 -19.69 2.07
C LYS A 47 14.69 -18.90 0.80
N LYS A 48 13.67 -18.46 0.06
CA LYS A 48 13.82 -17.67 -1.18
C LYS A 48 14.60 -16.38 -0.92
N HIS A 49 14.31 -15.70 0.19
CA HIS A 49 14.89 -14.41 0.54
C HIS A 49 16.12 -14.51 1.45
N GLY A 50 16.62 -15.71 1.72
CA GLY A 50 17.84 -15.91 2.54
C GLY A 50 17.67 -15.51 4.02
N ILE A 51 16.43 -15.51 4.53
CA ILE A 51 16.12 -15.23 5.94
C ILE A 51 16.16 -16.53 6.73
N LYS A 52 16.58 -16.46 7.99
CA LYS A 52 16.77 -17.66 8.81
C LYS A 52 15.44 -18.34 9.11
N LYS A 53 15.40 -19.68 9.03
CA LYS A 53 14.22 -20.48 9.41
C LYS A 53 13.79 -20.25 10.88
N ALA A 54 14.73 -19.88 11.76
CA ALA A 54 14.42 -19.53 13.14
C ALA A 54 13.43 -18.36 13.27
N ASP A 55 13.32 -17.49 12.26
CA ASP A 55 12.42 -16.34 12.24
C ASP A 55 10.99 -16.72 11.77
N SER A 56 10.72 -17.99 11.47
CA SER A 56 9.42 -18.48 10.95
C SER A 56 8.25 -18.19 11.91
N ILE A 57 8.45 -18.42 13.21
CA ILE A 57 7.39 -18.17 14.21
C ILE A 57 7.07 -16.66 14.25
N LEU A 58 8.11 -15.83 14.29
CA LEU A 58 7.96 -14.37 14.32
C LEU A 58 7.29 -13.85 13.04
N ALA A 59 7.68 -14.37 11.88
CA ALA A 59 7.05 -14.06 10.60
C ALA A 59 5.55 -14.40 10.62
N GLN A 60 5.18 -15.59 11.10
CA GLN A 60 3.79 -16.02 11.24
C GLN A 60 3.00 -15.08 12.15
N GLU A 61 3.58 -14.68 13.29
CA GLU A 61 2.92 -13.76 14.22
C GLU A 61 2.68 -12.39 13.59
N ILE A 62 3.66 -11.82 12.89
CA ILE A 62 3.53 -10.54 12.19
C ILE A 62 2.43 -10.62 11.11
N ILE A 63 2.44 -11.66 10.30
CA ILE A 63 1.46 -11.87 9.23
C ILE A 63 0.05 -11.99 9.82
N LEU A 64 -0.15 -12.82 10.83
CA LEU A 64 -1.46 -12.98 11.46
C LEU A 64 -1.94 -11.70 12.16
N ALA A 65 -1.04 -10.96 12.81
CA ALA A 65 -1.37 -9.67 13.42
C ALA A 65 -1.81 -8.67 12.35
N THR A 66 -1.13 -8.62 11.19
CA THR A 66 -1.51 -7.78 10.05
C THR A 66 -2.87 -8.15 9.48
N LEU A 67 -3.13 -9.44 9.25
CA LEU A 67 -4.41 -9.91 8.72
C LEU A 67 -5.60 -9.68 9.68
N ARG A 68 -5.34 -9.69 10.98
CA ARG A 68 -6.35 -9.50 12.03
C ARG A 68 -6.50 -8.07 12.50
N ALA A 69 -5.63 -7.17 12.07
CA ALA A 69 -5.72 -5.76 12.39
C ALA A 69 -7.09 -5.19 11.96
N GLU A 70 -7.68 -4.39 12.84
CA GLU A 70 -8.93 -3.71 12.54
C GLU A 70 -8.66 -2.46 11.70
N LEU A 71 -9.14 -2.47 10.47
CA LEU A 71 -9.05 -1.37 9.52
C LEU A 71 -10.38 -0.61 9.47
N ASN A 72 -10.32 0.72 9.45
CA ASN A 72 -11.50 1.56 9.43
C ASN A 72 -11.92 1.89 8.00
N LYS A 73 -13.20 1.76 7.71
CA LYS A 73 -13.83 2.32 6.51
C LYS A 73 -14.19 3.78 6.72
N HIS A 74 -14.36 4.49 5.63
CA HIS A 74 -14.71 5.91 5.60
C HIS A 74 -15.98 6.27 6.41
N LYS A 75 -16.92 5.34 6.61
CA LYS A 75 -18.18 5.57 7.32
C LYS A 75 -18.26 4.92 8.72
N GLY A 76 -17.12 4.72 9.36
CA GLY A 76 -17.08 4.22 10.76
C GLY A 76 -17.27 2.71 10.93
N GLU A 77 -17.49 1.96 9.87
CA GLU A 77 -17.44 0.51 9.90
C GLU A 77 -15.98 0.04 9.89
N SER A 78 -15.68 -1.04 10.60
CA SER A 78 -14.38 -1.69 10.57
C SER A 78 -14.41 -3.02 9.84
N PHE A 79 -13.26 -3.44 9.32
CA PHE A 79 -13.08 -4.75 8.71
C PHE A 79 -11.67 -5.26 8.99
N ARG A 80 -11.43 -6.54 8.72
CA ARG A 80 -10.12 -7.18 8.82
C ARG A 80 -9.78 -7.88 7.51
N LEU A 81 -8.50 -7.89 7.15
CA LEU A 81 -8.05 -8.57 5.94
C LEU A 81 -8.34 -10.08 5.99
N SER A 82 -8.29 -10.69 7.19
CA SER A 82 -8.68 -12.09 7.41
C SER A 82 -10.14 -12.44 7.06
N GLN A 83 -10.98 -11.44 6.79
CA GLN A 83 -12.37 -11.63 6.35
C GLN A 83 -12.53 -11.60 4.82
N LEU A 84 -11.46 -11.27 4.11
CA LEU A 84 -11.48 -11.20 2.65
C LEU A 84 -11.51 -12.61 2.06
N LYS A 85 -12.35 -12.77 1.05
CA LYS A 85 -12.41 -13.99 0.25
C LYS A 85 -11.57 -13.82 -1.01
N PRO A 86 -10.92 -14.89 -1.51
CA PRO A 86 -10.08 -14.81 -2.70
C PRO A 86 -10.77 -14.18 -3.92
N GLU A 87 -12.07 -14.44 -4.12
CA GLU A 87 -12.85 -13.88 -5.23
C GLU A 87 -13.04 -12.35 -5.17
N ASN A 88 -12.77 -11.73 -4.03
CA ASN A 88 -12.86 -10.29 -3.82
C ASN A 88 -11.50 -9.60 -3.80
N MET A 89 -10.44 -10.28 -4.20
CA MET A 89 -9.06 -9.81 -4.13
C MET A 89 -8.36 -9.95 -5.48
N ILE A 90 -7.53 -8.98 -5.80
CA ILE A 90 -6.59 -9.02 -6.92
C ILE A 90 -5.23 -8.65 -6.35
N PRO A 91 -4.37 -9.62 -6.02
CA PRO A 91 -2.97 -9.34 -5.67
C PRO A 91 -2.20 -8.95 -6.92
N GLU A 92 -1.14 -8.17 -6.76
CA GLU A 92 -0.21 -7.74 -7.82
C GLU A 92 -0.93 -7.24 -9.09
N MET A 93 -1.96 -6.39 -8.88
CA MET A 93 -2.72 -5.84 -10.01
C MET A 93 -1.82 -4.97 -10.89
N GLU A 94 -1.47 -5.50 -12.07
CA GLU A 94 -0.66 -4.77 -13.05
C GLU A 94 -1.47 -3.65 -13.70
N PHE A 95 -0.85 -2.48 -13.85
CA PHE A 95 -1.44 -1.35 -14.56
C PHE A 95 -0.49 -0.71 -15.56
N HIS A 96 -1.08 -0.12 -16.58
CA HIS A 96 -0.41 0.65 -17.61
C HIS A 96 -1.14 1.98 -17.81
N ILE A 97 -0.42 3.08 -17.64
CA ILE A 97 -0.95 4.43 -17.89
C ILE A 97 -0.14 5.05 -19.02
N ASN A 98 -0.77 5.28 -20.16
CA ASN A 98 -0.21 6.08 -21.23
C ASN A 98 -0.67 7.54 -21.05
N SER A 99 0.29 8.47 -21.00
CA SER A 99 0.02 9.89 -20.83
C SER A 99 1.09 10.73 -21.57
N PRO A 100 0.98 10.84 -22.91
CA PRO A 100 2.02 11.43 -23.75
C PRO A 100 2.36 12.89 -23.39
N ASP A 101 1.40 13.63 -22.85
CA ASP A 101 1.53 15.06 -22.53
C ASP A 101 1.48 15.33 -21.01
N PHE A 102 1.88 14.36 -20.19
CA PHE A 102 1.82 14.51 -18.75
C PHE A 102 2.91 15.43 -18.20
N SER A 103 2.51 16.45 -17.45
CA SER A 103 3.40 17.40 -16.78
C SER A 103 3.04 17.49 -15.29
N PHE A 104 4.01 17.19 -14.42
CA PHE A 104 3.83 17.39 -12.98
C PHE A 104 3.68 18.86 -12.60
N SER A 105 4.35 19.76 -13.34
CA SER A 105 4.23 21.20 -13.13
C SER A 105 2.79 21.68 -13.40
N GLU A 106 2.19 21.24 -14.50
CA GLU A 106 0.81 21.58 -14.83
C GLU A 106 -0.19 20.97 -13.83
N LEU A 107 0.02 19.71 -13.42
CA LEU A 107 -0.77 19.08 -12.38
C LEU A 107 -0.66 19.86 -11.05
N GLY A 108 0.54 20.25 -10.64
CA GLY A 108 0.78 21.04 -9.43
C GLY A 108 0.08 22.41 -9.50
N GLN A 109 0.17 23.10 -10.63
CA GLN A 109 -0.53 24.38 -10.84
C GLN A 109 -2.06 24.21 -10.82
N HIS A 110 -2.58 23.13 -11.40
CA HIS A 110 -4.01 22.84 -11.38
C HIS A 110 -4.50 22.58 -9.95
N LEU A 111 -3.80 21.74 -9.20
CA LEU A 111 -4.13 21.43 -7.82
C LEU A 111 -4.01 22.64 -6.90
N ALA A 112 -3.02 23.51 -7.12
CA ALA A 112 -2.88 24.75 -6.35
C ALA A 112 -4.10 25.68 -6.52
N LYS A 113 -4.74 25.67 -7.68
CA LYS A 113 -5.96 26.44 -7.92
C LYS A 113 -7.22 25.80 -7.33
N THR A 114 -7.29 24.47 -7.28
CA THR A 114 -8.48 23.73 -6.89
C THR A 114 -8.45 23.25 -5.43
N ASN A 115 -7.28 22.92 -4.90
CA ASN A 115 -7.09 22.43 -3.53
C ASN A 115 -5.69 22.77 -3.01
N SER A 116 -5.46 24.06 -2.70
CA SER A 116 -4.14 24.56 -2.24
C SER A 116 -3.69 23.97 -0.88
N SER A 117 -4.62 23.49 -0.06
CA SER A 117 -4.31 22.89 1.25
C SER A 117 -3.97 21.41 1.19
N CYS A 118 -4.07 20.77 0.01
CA CYS A 118 -3.74 19.36 -0.14
C CYS A 118 -2.21 19.15 -0.01
N ILE A 119 -1.81 18.20 0.82
CA ILE A 119 -0.40 17.85 1.03
C ILE A 119 0.30 17.45 -0.28
N PHE A 120 -0.42 16.85 -1.20
CA PHE A 120 0.08 16.49 -2.53
C PHE A 120 0.37 17.73 -3.41
N THR A 121 -0.44 18.77 -3.29
CA THR A 121 -0.17 20.06 -3.95
C THR A 121 1.17 20.63 -3.48
N SER A 122 1.39 20.69 -2.18
CA SER A 122 2.66 21.16 -1.60
C SER A 122 3.84 20.28 -2.01
N TYR A 123 3.65 18.96 -2.08
CA TYR A 123 4.66 18.02 -2.56
C TYR A 123 5.08 18.31 -4.00
N LEU A 124 4.13 18.46 -4.91
CA LEU A 124 4.41 18.72 -6.33
C LEU A 124 5.06 20.11 -6.57
N THR A 125 4.63 21.12 -5.83
CA THR A 125 5.18 22.48 -5.99
C THR A 125 6.58 22.63 -5.43
N ASN A 126 6.96 21.84 -4.43
CA ASN A 126 8.26 21.91 -3.78
C ASN A 126 9.33 21.00 -4.41
N LYS A 127 8.94 20.03 -5.25
CA LYS A 127 9.88 19.12 -5.94
C LYS A 127 10.20 19.61 -7.35
N ASN A 128 11.24 20.45 -7.46
CA ASN A 128 11.72 20.94 -8.75
C ASN A 128 12.27 19.84 -9.68
N ASP A 129 12.69 18.70 -9.11
CA ASP A 129 13.34 17.61 -9.86
C ASP A 129 12.37 16.59 -10.47
N LEU A 130 11.07 16.62 -10.12
CA LEU A 130 10.09 15.68 -10.70
C LEU A 130 9.99 15.80 -12.22
N ASN A 131 10.14 17.00 -12.77
CA ASN A 131 10.12 17.19 -14.21
C ASN A 131 11.32 16.57 -14.91
N SER A 132 12.50 16.51 -14.25
CA SER A 132 13.71 15.91 -14.83
C SER A 132 13.65 14.38 -14.84
N LEU A 133 12.98 13.79 -13.88
CA LEU A 133 12.83 12.33 -13.78
C LEU A 133 11.89 11.74 -14.84
N LEU A 134 10.97 12.54 -15.40
CA LEU A 134 9.84 12.05 -16.17
C LEU A 134 9.66 12.71 -17.55
N VAL A 135 10.55 13.61 -17.95
CA VAL A 135 10.49 14.34 -19.23
C VAL A 135 10.40 13.42 -20.47
N ASN A 136 10.67 12.14 -20.32
CA ASN A 136 10.60 11.15 -21.40
C ASN A 136 9.71 9.93 -21.11
N GLN A 137 9.01 9.87 -19.96
CA GLN A 137 8.16 8.73 -19.67
C GLN A 137 6.70 9.04 -20.03
N GLN A 138 6.33 8.73 -21.26
CA GLN A 138 4.94 8.74 -21.72
C GLN A 138 4.14 7.54 -21.24
N PHE A 139 4.78 6.61 -20.53
CA PHE A 139 4.22 5.33 -20.16
C PHE A 139 4.61 4.94 -18.74
N PHE A 140 3.60 4.81 -17.88
CA PHE A 140 3.77 4.34 -16.50
C PHE A 140 3.28 2.90 -16.40
N LYS A 141 4.17 2.02 -15.96
CA LYS A 141 3.84 0.64 -15.61
C LYS A 141 4.09 0.44 -14.13
N GLY A 142 3.19 -0.26 -13.45
CA GLY A 142 3.35 -0.61 -12.04
C GLY A 142 2.45 -1.75 -11.63
N PHE A 143 2.61 -2.15 -10.38
CA PHE A 143 1.79 -3.17 -9.73
C PHE A 143 1.23 -2.59 -8.45
N ILE A 144 -0.03 -2.90 -8.16
CA ILE A 144 -0.69 -2.59 -6.89
C ILE A 144 -0.65 -3.88 -6.08
N ASP A 145 0.01 -3.88 -4.92
CA ASP A 145 0.24 -5.09 -4.14
C ASP A 145 -1.04 -5.85 -3.82
N LEU A 146 -2.11 -5.13 -3.47
CA LEU A 146 -3.42 -5.72 -3.26
C LEU A 146 -4.54 -4.73 -3.58
N THR A 147 -5.44 -5.13 -4.45
CA THR A 147 -6.73 -4.48 -4.66
C THR A 147 -7.84 -5.41 -4.20
N PHE A 148 -8.82 -4.92 -3.46
CA PHE A 148 -9.92 -5.76 -2.98
C PHE A 148 -11.23 -4.99 -2.86
N LYS A 149 -12.34 -5.74 -2.75
CA LYS A 149 -13.70 -5.21 -2.66
C LYS A 149 -14.38 -5.66 -1.36
N ILE A 150 -14.99 -4.72 -0.65
CA ILE A 150 -15.88 -4.99 0.49
C ILE A 150 -17.13 -4.12 0.32
N ASN A 151 -18.31 -4.72 0.40
CA ASN A 151 -19.60 -4.02 0.36
C ASN A 151 -19.71 -2.98 -0.76
N ASN A 152 -19.31 -3.33 -1.97
CA ASN A 152 -19.30 -2.46 -3.14
C ASN A 152 -18.29 -1.28 -3.11
N GLN A 153 -17.40 -1.23 -2.12
CA GLN A 153 -16.28 -0.29 -2.06
C GLN A 153 -14.98 -0.99 -2.41
N TYR A 154 -14.11 -0.30 -3.14
CA TYR A 154 -12.81 -0.81 -3.56
C TYR A 154 -11.70 -0.16 -2.74
N PHE A 155 -10.71 -0.97 -2.41
CA PHE A 155 -9.58 -0.59 -1.56
C PHE A 155 -8.27 -1.00 -2.21
N ILE A 156 -7.22 -0.26 -1.89
CA ILE A 156 -5.85 -0.52 -2.27
C ILE A 156 -5.01 -0.68 -1.00
N ILE A 157 -4.14 -1.68 -0.99
CA ILE A 157 -3.05 -1.80 -0.02
C ILE A 157 -1.74 -1.87 -0.79
N ASP A 158 -0.74 -1.22 -0.24
CA ASP A 158 0.65 -1.29 -0.65
C ASP A 158 1.49 -1.57 0.60
N TRP A 159 2.20 -2.70 0.59
CA TRP A 159 2.96 -3.18 1.74
C TRP A 159 4.27 -2.42 1.89
N LYS A 160 4.47 -1.80 3.04
CA LYS A 160 5.70 -1.05 3.33
C LYS A 160 6.37 -1.60 4.57
N SER A 161 7.61 -2.05 4.42
CA SER A 161 8.46 -2.59 5.48
C SER A 161 9.52 -1.60 5.96
N ASN A 162 9.30 -0.30 5.74
CA ASN A 162 10.23 0.74 6.17
C ASN A 162 10.41 0.69 7.69
N LEU A 163 11.68 0.64 8.12
CA LEU A 163 12.00 0.83 9.51
C LEU A 163 11.77 2.30 9.88
N LEU A 164 10.68 2.57 10.58
CA LEU A 164 10.48 3.87 11.19
C LEU A 164 11.32 3.92 12.46
N THR A 165 12.47 4.60 12.38
CA THR A 165 13.36 4.78 13.53
C THR A 165 12.73 5.74 14.52
N GLY A 166 12.54 5.28 15.75
CA GLY A 166 11.96 6.09 16.82
C GLY A 166 11.08 5.27 17.73
N GLU A 167 10.67 5.91 18.81
CA GLU A 167 9.71 5.37 19.76
C GLU A 167 8.33 5.18 19.10
N GLN A 168 7.38 4.62 19.83
CA GLN A 168 5.97 4.41 19.46
C GLN A 168 5.32 5.55 18.64
N LYS A 169 5.79 6.80 18.85
CA LYS A 169 5.31 8.01 18.16
C LYS A 169 5.53 8.00 16.64
N ALA A 170 6.50 7.24 16.12
CA ALA A 170 6.76 7.16 14.67
C ALA A 170 5.60 6.52 13.90
N PHE A 171 4.75 5.74 14.58
CA PHE A 171 3.58 5.07 13.99
C PHE A 171 2.25 5.81 14.28
N GLU A 172 2.31 6.97 14.92
CA GLU A 172 1.11 7.79 15.12
C GLU A 172 0.68 8.46 13.81
N ALA A 173 -0.62 8.68 13.69
CA ALA A 173 -1.22 9.30 12.50
C ALA A 173 -0.61 10.67 12.12
N THR A 174 -0.02 11.36 13.08
CA THR A 174 0.66 12.66 12.89
C THR A 174 2.04 12.53 12.25
N ALA A 175 2.73 11.40 12.40
CA ALA A 175 4.07 11.15 11.86
C ALA A 175 4.04 10.50 10.47
N LEU A 176 2.99 9.72 10.16
CA LEU A 176 2.84 9.01 8.89
C LEU A 176 2.88 9.92 7.65
N PRO A 177 2.21 11.09 7.60
CA PRO A 177 2.26 11.97 6.44
C PRO A 177 3.68 12.39 6.08
N LYS A 178 4.52 12.67 7.08
CA LYS A 178 5.92 13.01 6.85
C LYS A 178 6.71 11.83 6.28
N ALA A 179 6.53 10.64 6.84
CA ALA A 179 7.19 9.44 6.32
C ALA A 179 6.80 9.14 4.86
N MET A 180 5.52 9.36 4.51
CA MET A 180 5.04 9.23 3.13
C MET A 180 5.65 10.26 2.18
N LEU A 181 5.85 11.50 2.65
CA LEU A 181 6.52 12.56 1.88
C LEU A 181 7.98 12.23 1.64
N ASP A 182 8.70 11.87 2.70
CA ASP A 182 10.14 11.60 2.67
C ASP A 182 10.49 10.40 1.77
N ALA A 183 9.57 9.45 1.61
CA ALA A 183 9.73 8.26 0.78
C ALA A 183 9.05 8.34 -0.60
N ASP A 184 8.56 9.51 -1.02
CA ASP A 184 7.87 9.75 -2.30
C ASP A 184 6.60 8.91 -2.55
N TYR A 185 5.99 8.36 -1.48
CA TYR A 185 4.81 7.49 -1.59
C TYR A 185 3.54 8.22 -2.03
N LEU A 186 3.51 9.55 -1.91
CA LEU A 186 2.33 10.32 -2.36
C LEU A 186 2.07 10.19 -3.86
N LEU A 187 3.12 10.23 -4.68
CA LEU A 187 2.97 10.03 -6.12
C LEU A 187 2.48 8.62 -6.44
N GLN A 188 3.10 7.61 -5.84
CA GLN A 188 2.72 6.21 -6.00
C GLN A 188 1.25 5.99 -5.65
N TYR A 189 0.81 6.47 -4.50
CA TYR A 189 -0.58 6.40 -4.05
C TYR A 189 -1.57 7.00 -5.06
N HIS A 190 -1.27 8.18 -5.61
CA HIS A 190 -2.15 8.83 -6.59
C HIS A 190 -2.19 8.08 -7.94
N LEU A 191 -1.06 7.52 -8.37
CA LEU A 191 -1.01 6.69 -9.58
C LEU A 191 -1.84 5.41 -9.39
N TYR A 192 -1.80 4.79 -8.23
CA TYR A 192 -2.59 3.61 -7.92
C TYR A 192 -4.09 3.90 -7.92
N ILE A 193 -4.51 5.00 -7.28
CA ILE A 193 -5.92 5.43 -7.31
C ILE A 193 -6.37 5.69 -8.76
N LEU A 194 -5.56 6.39 -9.56
CA LEU A 194 -5.88 6.66 -10.96
C LEU A 194 -5.98 5.37 -11.78
N ALA A 195 -5.08 4.41 -11.55
CA ALA A 195 -5.09 3.12 -12.23
C ALA A 195 -6.35 2.33 -11.90
N LEU A 196 -6.67 2.20 -10.60
CA LEU A 196 -7.89 1.52 -10.16
C LEU A 196 -9.15 2.21 -10.67
N HIS A 197 -9.22 3.55 -10.60
CA HIS A 197 -10.33 4.32 -11.14
C HIS A 197 -10.59 4.03 -12.63
N ARG A 198 -9.54 4.05 -13.45
CA ARG A 198 -9.64 3.74 -14.88
C ARG A 198 -10.09 2.31 -15.13
N TYR A 199 -9.55 1.36 -14.39
CA TYR A 199 -9.94 -0.05 -14.46
C TYR A 199 -11.42 -0.24 -14.13
N LEU A 200 -11.88 0.29 -12.99
CA LEU A 200 -13.27 0.19 -12.56
C LEU A 200 -14.24 0.88 -13.52
N LYS A 201 -13.89 2.06 -14.02
CA LYS A 201 -14.70 2.79 -15.01
C LYS A 201 -14.89 1.97 -16.29
N THR A 202 -13.87 1.25 -16.72
CA THR A 202 -13.92 0.41 -17.92
C THR A 202 -14.69 -0.90 -17.66
N THR A 203 -14.44 -1.53 -16.51
CA THR A 203 -14.98 -2.86 -16.19
C THR A 203 -16.45 -2.79 -15.74
N LEU A 204 -16.81 -1.82 -14.90
CA LEU A 204 -18.15 -1.67 -14.34
C LEU A 204 -19.04 -0.74 -15.15
N GLN A 205 -18.48 0.00 -16.09
CA GLN A 205 -19.19 0.93 -16.96
C GLN A 205 -20.10 1.89 -16.18
N GLY A 206 -21.39 2.00 -16.54
CA GLY A 206 -22.36 2.89 -15.88
C GLY A 206 -22.73 2.52 -14.43
N GLN A 207 -22.24 1.39 -13.91
CA GLN A 207 -22.45 0.98 -12.52
C GLN A 207 -21.37 1.52 -11.55
N TYR A 208 -20.32 2.16 -12.07
CA TYR A 208 -19.23 2.72 -11.27
C TYR A 208 -19.48 4.20 -10.96
N ASN A 209 -19.47 4.52 -9.67
CA ASN A 209 -19.47 5.89 -9.16
C ASN A 209 -18.28 6.07 -8.19
N TYR A 210 -17.31 6.91 -8.56
CA TYR A 210 -16.09 7.13 -7.77
C TYR A 210 -16.35 7.55 -6.31
N MET A 211 -17.46 8.24 -6.04
CA MET A 211 -17.79 8.71 -4.69
C MET A 211 -18.48 7.64 -3.82
N GLU A 212 -18.95 6.55 -4.41
CA GLU A 212 -19.72 5.49 -3.75
C GLU A 212 -18.98 4.14 -3.72
N ASN A 213 -18.13 3.89 -4.71
CA ASN A 213 -17.37 2.65 -4.89
C ASN A 213 -15.91 2.89 -4.57
#